data_904038fff969247448668cc23bb5b76b
#
_entry.id   904038fff969247448668cc23bb5b76b
#
_cell.length_a   1.000
_cell.length_b   1.000
_cell.length_c   1.000
_cell.angle_alpha   90.00
_cell.angle_beta   90.00
_cell.angle_gamma   90.00
#
_symmetry.space_group_name_H-M   'P 1'
#
loop_
_entity.id
_entity.type
_entity.pdbx_description
1 polymer ?
#
loop_
_entity_poly.entity_id
_entity_poly.type
_entity_poly.pdbx_seq_one_letter_code
_entity_poly.pdbx_strand_id
1 'polypeptide(L)'
;MDDHREHLPVVLPVKGVLMKKIGAITVGQAPRVDVTPDIEPLLRGITLVQRGALDGMTKEELKAIEPEEGDYVLVSRLKDGTSVKMAEKHILPRIQKIITELNEEGMEAILMLCTGQFPHFESKVPLFYPQVLLQYFAEAVIGEKTLGVLTPDESQFPQSIQRWKENGVKNVLVEAVSPYTEADKVPEAAKRLKDKGADMIVLDCIGYSEACLLYTSPSPRDYAAS
;
A
#
# COMPACT_ATOMS: atom_id res chain seq x y z
N MET A 1 -34.16 -3.94 -6.28
CA MET A 1 -32.78 -4.06 -6.79
C MET A 1 -32.36 -2.66 -7.19
N ASP A 2 -32.00 -1.86 -6.21
CA ASP A 2 -31.53 -0.49 -6.45
C ASP A 2 -30.00 -0.50 -6.44
N ASP A 3 -29.44 -0.09 -7.58
CA ASP A 3 -28.01 0.02 -7.81
C ASP A 3 -27.45 1.26 -7.10
N HIS A 4 -26.94 1.08 -5.87
CA HIS A 4 -26.35 2.15 -5.07
C HIS A 4 -24.89 2.51 -5.49
N ARG A 5 -24.50 2.25 -6.75
CA ARG A 5 -23.16 2.61 -7.27
C ARG A 5 -23.03 4.01 -7.85
N GLU A 6 -23.99 4.90 -7.63
CA GLU A 6 -24.05 6.19 -8.33
C GLU A 6 -23.68 7.44 -7.52
N HIS A 7 -22.85 7.44 -6.52
CA HIS A 7 -22.43 8.72 -5.92
C HIS A 7 -21.00 8.71 -5.37
N LEU A 8 -20.03 8.24 -6.17
CA LEU A 8 -18.67 8.73 -5.96
C LEU A 8 -18.56 10.14 -6.56
N PRO A 9 -17.98 11.12 -5.84
CA PRO A 9 -17.77 12.45 -6.39
C PRO A 9 -16.94 12.32 -7.66
N VAL A 10 -17.56 12.63 -8.80
CA VAL A 10 -16.86 12.70 -10.09
C VAL A 10 -15.97 13.94 -10.01
N VAL A 11 -14.69 13.72 -9.72
CA VAL A 11 -13.69 14.75 -9.97
C VAL A 11 -13.60 14.89 -11.50
N LEU A 12 -14.30 15.88 -12.03
CA LEU A 12 -14.24 16.18 -13.46
C LEU A 12 -12.80 16.60 -13.79
N PRO A 13 -12.16 16.02 -14.82
CA PRO A 13 -10.86 16.46 -15.25
C PRO A 13 -10.94 17.94 -15.65
N VAL A 14 -9.99 18.72 -15.17
CA VAL A 14 -9.79 20.10 -15.65
C VAL A 14 -9.59 20.00 -17.18
N LYS A 15 -10.42 20.71 -17.93
CA LYS A 15 -10.39 20.69 -19.41
C LYS A 15 -8.95 20.93 -19.88
N GLY A 16 -8.31 19.92 -20.47
CA GLY A 16 -7.01 20.06 -21.15
C GLY A 16 -5.89 19.10 -20.71
N VAL A 17 -6.02 18.36 -19.61
CA VAL A 17 -4.96 17.41 -19.18
C VAL A 17 -5.56 16.01 -19.06
N LEU A 18 -5.65 15.30 -20.17
CA LEU A 18 -5.91 13.87 -20.14
C LEU A 18 -4.55 13.14 -20.01
N MET A 19 -4.19 12.73 -18.80
CA MET A 19 -3.01 11.87 -18.61
C MET A 19 -3.23 10.56 -19.38
N LYS A 20 -2.32 10.26 -20.31
CA LYS A 20 -2.42 9.05 -21.15
C LYS A 20 -1.68 7.87 -20.59
N LYS A 21 -0.57 8.12 -19.88
CA LYS A 21 0.28 7.08 -19.28
C LYS A 21 0.81 7.52 -17.92
N ILE A 22 0.68 6.65 -16.93
CA ILE A 22 1.33 6.83 -15.63
C ILE A 22 2.20 5.62 -15.33
N GLY A 23 3.36 5.85 -14.72
CA GLY A 23 4.20 4.82 -14.19
C GLY A 23 3.65 4.28 -12.87
N ALA A 24 3.85 2.99 -12.58
CA ALA A 24 3.55 2.39 -11.30
C ALA A 24 4.73 1.55 -10.83
N ILE A 25 5.28 1.85 -9.66
CA ILE A 25 6.48 1.19 -9.14
C ILE A 25 6.11 0.34 -7.93
N THR A 26 6.35 -0.97 -8.00
CA THR A 26 6.30 -1.86 -6.85
C THR A 26 7.69 -2.14 -6.30
N VAL A 27 7.81 -2.30 -4.99
CA VAL A 27 9.06 -2.75 -4.35
C VAL A 27 9.34 -4.24 -4.61
N GLY A 28 8.32 -5.01 -5.03
CA GLY A 28 8.44 -6.39 -5.47
C GLY A 28 8.73 -6.52 -6.97
N GLN A 29 8.16 -7.54 -7.59
CA GLN A 29 8.19 -7.72 -9.04
C GLN A 29 6.89 -7.24 -9.71
N ALA A 30 7.00 -6.69 -10.90
CA ALA A 30 5.87 -6.30 -11.75
C ALA A 30 5.61 -7.38 -12.83
N PRO A 31 4.34 -7.54 -13.34
CA PRO A 31 3.16 -6.77 -12.95
C PRO A 31 2.53 -7.27 -11.64
N ARG A 32 1.91 -6.36 -10.90
CA ARG A 32 1.16 -6.64 -9.67
C ARG A 32 -0.30 -6.98 -10.00
N VAL A 33 -0.50 -8.20 -10.47
CA VAL A 33 -1.82 -8.75 -10.83
C VAL A 33 -2.75 -8.98 -9.64
N ASP A 34 -2.22 -8.86 -8.44
CA ASP A 34 -2.93 -8.93 -7.16
C ASP A 34 -3.47 -7.57 -6.69
N VAL A 35 -2.97 -6.47 -7.24
CA VAL A 35 -3.31 -5.10 -6.81
C VAL A 35 -4.00 -4.31 -7.92
N THR A 36 -3.47 -4.39 -9.15
CA THR A 36 -3.93 -3.52 -10.24
C THR A 36 -5.35 -3.78 -10.73
N PRO A 37 -5.95 -4.98 -10.62
CA PRO A 37 -7.35 -5.17 -10.96
C PRO A 37 -8.32 -4.29 -10.17
N ASP A 38 -8.00 -3.93 -8.92
CA ASP A 38 -8.83 -3.05 -8.10
C ASP A 38 -8.65 -1.56 -8.48
N ILE A 39 -7.53 -1.21 -9.12
CA ILE A 39 -7.14 0.16 -9.44
C ILE A 39 -7.49 0.52 -10.90
N GLU A 40 -7.20 -0.35 -11.85
CA GLU A 40 -7.35 -0.08 -13.28
C GLU A 40 -8.74 0.37 -13.71
N PRO A 41 -9.86 -0.17 -13.16
CA PRO A 41 -11.20 0.30 -13.50
C PRO A 41 -11.45 1.77 -13.13
N LEU A 42 -10.70 2.30 -12.16
CA LEU A 42 -10.80 3.69 -11.69
C LEU A 42 -10.01 4.66 -12.59
N LEU A 43 -9.07 4.18 -13.38
CA LEU A 43 -8.14 5.01 -14.17
C LEU A 43 -8.73 5.53 -15.49
N ARG A 44 -9.92 5.09 -15.92
CA ARG A 44 -10.73 5.62 -17.03
C ARG A 44 -9.91 6.10 -18.24
N GLY A 45 -9.22 5.19 -18.91
CA GLY A 45 -8.46 5.49 -20.15
C GLY A 45 -7.00 5.91 -19.91
N ILE A 46 -6.53 5.87 -18.69
CA ILE A 46 -5.11 6.00 -18.36
C ILE A 46 -4.45 4.62 -18.45
N THR A 47 -3.32 4.54 -19.14
CA THR A 47 -2.51 3.32 -19.18
C THR A 47 -1.54 3.28 -18.02
N LEU A 48 -1.57 2.19 -17.25
CA LEU A 48 -0.65 1.95 -16.13
C LEU A 48 0.58 1.18 -16.64
N VAL A 49 1.76 1.79 -16.57
CA VAL A 49 3.04 1.18 -16.96
C VAL A 49 3.76 0.72 -15.70
N GLN A 50 3.75 -0.59 -15.45
CA GLN A 50 4.28 -1.16 -14.22
C GLN A 50 5.77 -1.51 -14.32
N ARG A 51 6.53 -1.25 -13.24
CA ARG A 51 7.93 -1.65 -13.04
C ARG A 51 8.13 -2.15 -11.60
N GLY A 52 8.94 -3.19 -11.44
CA GLY A 52 9.26 -3.77 -10.14
C GLY A 52 10.72 -3.54 -9.75
N ALA A 53 10.96 -3.13 -8.52
CA ALA A 53 12.32 -2.96 -8.02
C ALA A 53 13.12 -4.28 -7.99
N LEU A 54 12.42 -5.43 -7.95
CA LEU A 54 13.02 -6.76 -8.00
C LEU A 54 12.98 -7.40 -9.40
N ASP A 55 12.54 -6.67 -10.43
CA ASP A 55 12.53 -7.21 -11.79
C ASP A 55 13.93 -7.59 -12.23
N GLY A 56 14.07 -8.79 -12.82
CA GLY A 56 15.33 -9.33 -13.32
C GLY A 56 16.29 -9.87 -12.27
N MET A 57 15.98 -9.78 -10.98
CA MET A 57 16.85 -10.34 -9.93
C MET A 57 16.80 -11.86 -9.90
N THR A 58 17.98 -12.46 -9.73
CA THR A 58 18.16 -13.90 -9.48
C THR A 58 17.81 -14.26 -8.04
N LYS A 59 17.67 -15.56 -7.73
CA LYS A 59 17.43 -16.03 -6.36
C LYS A 59 18.56 -15.66 -5.39
N GLU A 60 19.79 -15.69 -5.87
CA GLU A 60 20.98 -15.32 -5.11
C GLU A 60 20.99 -13.82 -4.77
N GLU A 61 20.64 -12.97 -5.74
CA GLU A 61 20.48 -11.54 -5.52
C GLU A 61 19.34 -11.21 -4.57
N LEU A 62 18.21 -11.90 -4.66
CA LEU A 62 17.10 -11.75 -3.73
C LEU A 62 17.49 -12.12 -2.30
N LYS A 63 18.30 -13.18 -2.13
CA LYS A 63 18.82 -13.56 -0.81
C LYS A 63 19.78 -12.51 -0.24
N ALA A 64 20.57 -11.85 -1.09
CA ALA A 64 21.54 -10.83 -0.66
C ALA A 64 20.90 -9.52 -0.16
N ILE A 65 19.60 -9.32 -0.38
CA ILE A 65 18.85 -8.14 0.07
C ILE A 65 17.90 -8.45 1.23
N GLU A 66 17.94 -9.66 1.80
CA GLU A 66 17.19 -9.99 3.00
C GLU A 66 17.52 -9.02 4.14
N PRO A 67 16.55 -8.63 4.98
CA PRO A 67 16.81 -7.68 6.05
C PRO A 67 17.66 -8.29 7.16
N GLU A 68 18.57 -7.48 7.68
CA GLU A 68 19.34 -7.75 8.90
C GLU A 68 18.68 -7.05 10.10
N GLU A 69 19.20 -7.33 11.31
CA GLU A 69 18.73 -6.67 12.52
C GLU A 69 18.90 -5.14 12.44
N GLY A 70 17.82 -4.40 12.69
CA GLY A 70 17.81 -2.92 12.61
C GLY A 70 17.48 -2.35 11.24
N ASP A 71 17.38 -3.17 10.20
CA ASP A 71 16.96 -2.69 8.88
C ASP A 71 15.47 -2.34 8.85
N TYR A 72 15.12 -1.34 8.03
CA TYR A 72 13.73 -1.07 7.68
C TYR A 72 13.24 -2.15 6.70
N VAL A 73 12.23 -2.92 7.14
CA VAL A 73 11.74 -4.10 6.43
C VAL A 73 10.62 -3.74 5.47
N LEU A 74 10.82 -4.04 4.20
CA LEU A 74 9.77 -4.04 3.19
C LEU A 74 9.31 -5.47 2.90
N VAL A 75 8.00 -5.65 2.72
CA VAL A 75 7.39 -6.93 2.33
C VAL A 75 6.63 -6.74 1.03
N SER A 76 6.84 -7.65 0.09
CA SER A 76 6.17 -7.61 -1.20
C SER A 76 6.01 -9.01 -1.79
N ARG A 77 5.72 -9.09 -3.08
CA ARG A 77 5.43 -10.31 -3.81
C ARG A 77 6.28 -10.43 -5.08
N LEU A 78 6.72 -11.65 -5.38
CA LEU A 78 7.32 -12.02 -6.65
C LEU A 78 6.23 -12.38 -7.68
N LYS A 79 6.61 -12.48 -8.96
CA LYS A 79 5.68 -12.84 -10.06
C LYS A 79 5.03 -14.21 -9.88
N ASP A 80 5.73 -15.14 -9.24
CA ASP A 80 5.22 -16.48 -8.96
C ASP A 80 4.25 -16.54 -7.76
N GLY A 81 4.01 -15.41 -7.09
CA GLY A 81 3.14 -15.31 -5.93
C GLY A 81 3.87 -15.43 -4.59
N THR A 82 5.14 -15.77 -4.58
CA THR A 82 5.93 -15.89 -3.35
C THR A 82 6.07 -14.54 -2.63
N SER A 83 5.81 -14.52 -1.32
CA SER A 83 6.10 -13.35 -0.48
C SER A 83 7.62 -13.21 -0.29
N VAL A 84 8.11 -11.98 -0.31
CA VAL A 84 9.52 -11.67 -0.16
C VAL A 84 9.70 -10.50 0.82
N LYS A 85 10.70 -10.64 1.70
CA LYS A 85 11.15 -9.57 2.60
C LYS A 85 12.48 -9.02 2.09
N MET A 86 12.67 -7.71 2.23
CA MET A 86 13.89 -7.03 1.81
C MET A 86 14.20 -5.85 2.70
N ALA A 87 15.47 -5.55 2.86
CA ALA A 87 15.90 -4.31 3.50
C ALA A 87 15.72 -3.14 2.53
N GLU A 88 15.07 -2.07 2.99
CA GLU A 88 14.78 -0.88 2.19
C GLU A 88 16.05 -0.31 1.53
N LYS A 89 17.15 -0.24 2.27
CA LYS A 89 18.43 0.32 1.80
C LYS A 89 18.89 -0.22 0.45
N HIS A 90 18.56 -1.48 0.13
CA HIS A 90 18.93 -2.12 -1.13
C HIS A 90 17.96 -1.79 -2.28
N ILE A 91 16.77 -1.34 -1.93
CA ILE A 91 15.70 -1.08 -2.90
C ILE A 91 15.68 0.37 -3.37
N LEU A 92 16.06 1.33 -2.51
CA LEU A 92 16.02 2.76 -2.82
C LEU A 92 16.77 3.13 -4.12
N PRO A 93 18.01 2.67 -4.38
CA PRO A 93 18.71 2.99 -5.62
C PRO A 93 18.01 2.43 -6.86
N ARG A 94 17.38 1.26 -6.73
CA ARG A 94 16.64 0.61 -7.83
C ARG A 94 15.36 1.38 -8.16
N ILE A 95 14.64 1.85 -7.13
CA ILE A 95 13.45 2.70 -7.30
C ILE A 95 13.85 4.01 -8.00
N GLN A 96 14.92 4.70 -7.55
CA GLN A 96 15.35 5.93 -8.18
C GLN A 96 15.72 5.72 -9.66
N LYS A 97 16.39 4.62 -10.00
CA LYS A 97 16.69 4.27 -11.38
C LYS A 97 15.41 4.10 -12.21
N ILE A 98 14.42 3.35 -11.69
CA ILE A 98 13.13 3.14 -12.37
C ILE A 98 12.39 4.47 -12.57
N ILE A 99 12.40 5.36 -11.59
CA ILE A 99 11.81 6.70 -11.71
C ILE A 99 12.45 7.46 -12.87
N THR A 100 13.78 7.43 -12.96
CA THR A 100 14.51 8.07 -14.05
C THR A 100 14.13 7.52 -15.41
N GLU A 101 14.07 6.20 -15.56
CA GLU A 101 13.63 5.52 -16.78
C GLU A 101 12.19 5.89 -17.17
N LEU A 102 11.26 5.89 -16.22
CA LEU A 102 9.85 6.27 -16.47
C LEU A 102 9.71 7.75 -16.86
N ASN A 103 10.52 8.64 -16.30
CA ASN A 103 10.58 10.04 -16.74
C ASN A 103 11.05 10.16 -18.21
N GLU A 104 12.04 9.37 -18.60
CA GLU A 104 12.59 9.34 -19.98
C GLU A 104 11.59 8.72 -20.97
N GLU A 105 10.82 7.73 -20.53
CA GLU A 105 9.71 7.14 -21.29
C GLU A 105 8.50 8.08 -21.46
N GLY A 106 8.51 9.25 -20.83
CA GLY A 106 7.47 10.27 -20.97
C GLY A 106 6.19 9.96 -20.19
N MET A 107 6.31 9.34 -19.02
CA MET A 107 5.18 9.21 -18.09
C MET A 107 4.76 10.59 -17.59
N GLU A 108 3.45 10.80 -17.42
CA GLU A 108 2.90 12.08 -16.94
C GLU A 108 2.83 12.15 -15.41
N ALA A 109 2.87 11.01 -14.75
CA ALA A 109 2.95 10.84 -13.29
C ALA A 109 3.50 9.47 -12.94
N ILE A 110 3.90 9.27 -11.69
CA ILE A 110 4.36 7.99 -11.16
C ILE A 110 3.64 7.71 -9.84
N LEU A 111 3.15 6.49 -9.68
CA LEU A 111 2.51 5.98 -8.47
C LEU A 111 3.39 4.93 -7.81
N MET A 112 3.69 5.08 -6.53
CA MET A 112 4.30 4.03 -5.72
C MET A 112 3.25 2.99 -5.32
N LEU A 113 3.40 1.74 -5.76
CA LEU A 113 2.56 0.62 -5.33
C LEU A 113 3.15 0.00 -4.05
N CYS A 114 3.23 0.81 -3.00
CA CYS A 114 3.71 0.43 -1.67
C CYS A 114 3.26 1.44 -0.62
N THR A 115 3.03 0.98 0.61
CA THR A 115 2.75 1.81 1.80
C THR A 115 3.96 1.94 2.73
N GLY A 116 5.14 1.50 2.32
CA GLY A 116 6.39 1.76 3.01
C GLY A 116 6.70 3.27 3.07
N GLN A 117 7.47 3.68 4.07
CA GLN A 117 7.99 5.03 4.14
C GLN A 117 9.21 5.13 3.23
N PHE A 118 9.22 6.11 2.33
CA PHE A 118 10.32 6.34 1.41
C PHE A 118 10.87 7.75 1.55
N PRO A 119 12.17 7.95 1.30
CA PRO A 119 12.73 9.29 1.15
C PRO A 119 12.14 9.97 -0.09
N HIS A 120 12.36 11.26 -0.19
CA HIS A 120 12.02 11.99 -1.41
C HIS A 120 12.93 11.56 -2.56
N PHE A 121 12.32 11.02 -3.63
CA PHE A 121 13.02 10.67 -4.86
C PHE A 121 13.01 11.85 -5.85
N GLU A 122 14.07 11.93 -6.67
CA GLU A 122 14.13 12.90 -7.77
C GLU A 122 13.22 12.44 -8.92
N SER A 123 12.25 13.27 -9.30
CA SER A 123 11.35 13.01 -10.42
C SER A 123 11.02 14.30 -11.16
N LYS A 124 10.92 14.20 -12.49
CA LYS A 124 10.49 15.33 -13.38
C LYS A 124 8.97 15.45 -13.43
N VAL A 125 8.24 14.45 -12.97
CA VAL A 125 6.77 14.41 -12.98
C VAL A 125 6.26 14.17 -11.55
N PRO A 126 4.96 14.44 -11.27
CA PRO A 126 4.39 14.15 -9.95
C PRO A 126 4.61 12.69 -9.54
N LEU A 127 5.10 12.49 -8.32
CA LEU A 127 5.31 11.18 -7.70
C LEU A 127 4.36 11.04 -6.52
N PHE A 128 3.46 10.06 -6.60
CA PHE A 128 2.44 9.81 -5.59
C PHE A 128 2.88 8.71 -4.63
N TYR A 129 2.81 9.02 -3.34
CA TYR A 129 3.11 8.11 -2.24
C TYR A 129 1.81 7.80 -1.48
N PRO A 130 1.18 6.61 -1.69
CA PRO A 130 -0.05 6.23 -1.00
C PRO A 130 0.09 6.26 0.52
N GLN A 131 1.26 5.90 1.04
CA GLN A 131 1.57 5.93 2.47
C GLN A 131 1.37 7.33 3.07
N VAL A 132 1.86 8.37 2.40
CA VAL A 132 1.72 9.76 2.88
C VAL A 132 0.25 10.18 2.95
N LEU A 133 -0.54 9.83 1.93
CA LEU A 133 -1.97 10.12 1.90
C LEU A 133 -2.72 9.37 3.01
N LEU A 134 -2.39 8.09 3.21
CA LEU A 134 -2.98 7.24 4.25
C LEU A 134 -2.68 7.79 5.65
N GLN A 135 -1.44 8.25 5.89
CA GLN A 135 -1.04 8.83 7.16
C GLN A 135 -1.80 10.11 7.49
N TYR A 136 -1.83 11.07 6.56
CA TYR A 136 -2.57 12.32 6.77
C TYR A 136 -4.06 12.08 6.99
N PHE A 137 -4.65 11.13 6.25
CA PHE A 137 -6.05 10.78 6.44
C PHE A 137 -6.28 10.18 7.84
N ALA A 138 -5.48 9.20 8.24
CA ALA A 138 -5.62 8.55 9.54
C ALA A 138 -5.40 9.53 10.70
N GLU A 139 -4.35 10.37 10.64
CA GLU A 139 -4.08 11.41 11.62
C GLU A 139 -5.28 12.37 11.77
N ALA A 140 -5.81 12.85 10.63
CA ALA A 140 -6.92 13.81 10.65
C ALA A 140 -8.19 13.29 11.31
N VAL A 141 -8.45 11.96 11.27
CA VAL A 141 -9.70 11.39 11.76
C VAL A 141 -9.58 10.67 13.10
N ILE A 142 -8.38 10.23 13.50
CA ILE A 142 -8.21 9.39 14.69
C ILE A 142 -8.26 10.19 16.01
N GLY A 143 -7.71 11.41 16.05
CA GLY A 143 -7.65 12.25 17.26
C GLY A 143 -6.97 11.54 18.44
N GLU A 144 -7.67 11.48 19.58
CA GLU A 144 -7.19 10.83 20.81
C GLU A 144 -7.49 9.31 20.86
N LYS A 145 -8.13 8.78 19.84
CA LYS A 145 -8.55 7.37 19.75
C LYS A 145 -7.37 6.46 19.43
N THR A 146 -7.62 5.15 19.44
CA THR A 146 -6.61 4.12 19.18
C THR A 146 -6.68 3.63 17.74
N LEU A 147 -5.55 3.75 17.04
CA LEU A 147 -5.36 3.20 15.70
C LEU A 147 -4.90 1.75 15.78
N GLY A 148 -5.63 0.85 15.18
CA GLY A 148 -5.19 -0.51 14.86
C GLY A 148 -4.54 -0.54 13.48
N VAL A 149 -3.39 -1.17 13.36
CA VAL A 149 -2.65 -1.28 12.11
C VAL A 149 -2.41 -2.76 11.78
N LEU A 150 -2.82 -3.18 10.61
CA LEU A 150 -2.47 -4.50 10.07
C LEU A 150 -1.26 -4.37 9.16
N THR A 151 -0.19 -5.12 9.49
CA THR A 151 1.03 -5.21 8.67
C THR A 151 1.19 -6.60 8.08
N PRO A 152 1.92 -6.77 6.99
CA PRO A 152 2.19 -8.08 6.39
C PRO A 152 2.99 -9.04 7.27
N ASP A 153 3.81 -8.52 8.20
CA ASP A 153 4.78 -9.33 8.95
C ASP A 153 5.12 -8.70 10.31
N GLU A 154 5.33 -9.54 11.33
CA GLU A 154 5.65 -9.10 12.70
C GLU A 154 6.97 -8.33 12.79
N SER A 155 7.94 -8.61 11.91
CA SER A 155 9.20 -7.88 11.88
C SER A 155 9.03 -6.38 11.60
N GLN A 156 7.85 -5.97 11.09
CA GLN A 156 7.52 -4.57 10.82
C GLN A 156 6.91 -3.83 12.02
N PHE A 157 6.62 -4.51 13.15
CA PHE A 157 5.96 -3.87 14.31
C PHE A 157 6.71 -2.65 14.85
N PRO A 158 8.02 -2.72 15.14
CA PRO A 158 8.73 -1.56 15.70
C PRO A 158 8.68 -0.35 14.77
N GLN A 159 8.98 -0.53 13.50
CA GLN A 159 8.99 0.53 12.50
C GLN A 159 7.59 1.09 12.23
N SER A 160 6.56 0.25 12.26
CA SER A 160 5.16 0.67 12.08
C SER A 160 4.71 1.55 13.25
N ILE A 161 4.91 1.10 14.50
CA ILE A 161 4.55 1.87 15.70
C ILE A 161 5.27 3.22 15.72
N GLN A 162 6.58 3.21 15.45
CA GLN A 162 7.38 4.43 15.41
C GLN A 162 6.85 5.41 14.38
N ARG A 163 6.66 4.96 13.14
CA ARG A 163 6.19 5.78 12.02
C ARG A 163 4.84 6.44 12.31
N TRP A 164 3.85 5.67 12.80
CA TRP A 164 2.54 6.21 13.12
C TRP A 164 2.58 7.25 14.24
N LYS A 165 3.42 7.01 15.28
CA LYS A 165 3.62 7.98 16.37
C LYS A 165 4.32 9.26 15.92
N GLU A 166 5.35 9.15 15.08
CA GLU A 166 6.04 10.30 14.49
C GLU A 166 5.11 11.17 13.63
N ASN A 167 4.07 10.57 13.06
CA ASN A 167 3.04 11.25 12.29
C ASN A 167 1.78 11.60 13.11
N GLY A 168 1.92 11.81 14.42
CA GLY A 168 0.90 12.41 15.28
C GLY A 168 -0.12 11.45 15.89
N VAL A 169 -0.09 10.14 15.54
CA VAL A 169 -1.00 9.14 16.14
C VAL A 169 -0.52 8.76 17.54
N LYS A 170 -1.30 9.04 18.58
CA LYS A 170 -0.90 8.84 19.98
C LYS A 170 -0.94 7.37 20.40
N ASN A 171 -2.02 6.67 20.06
CA ASN A 171 -2.27 5.30 20.48
C ASN A 171 -2.29 4.38 19.27
N VAL A 172 -1.33 3.44 19.21
CA VAL A 172 -1.16 2.51 18.09
C VAL A 172 -1.12 1.08 18.60
N LEU A 173 -1.96 0.22 18.03
CA LEU A 173 -1.92 -1.23 18.17
C LEU A 173 -1.53 -1.83 16.83
N VAL A 174 -0.71 -2.88 16.82
CA VAL A 174 -0.29 -3.55 15.58
C VAL A 174 -0.56 -5.04 15.67
N GLU A 175 -1.04 -5.61 14.58
CA GLU A 175 -1.17 -7.04 14.33
C GLU A 175 -0.57 -7.39 12.98
N ALA A 176 -0.07 -8.61 12.82
CA ALA A 176 0.43 -9.08 11.54
C ALA A 176 -0.53 -10.09 10.91
N VAL A 177 -0.76 -9.92 9.62
CA VAL A 177 -1.42 -10.90 8.76
C VAL A 177 -1.00 -10.66 7.32
N SER A 178 -0.38 -11.64 6.68
CA SER A 178 0.11 -11.46 5.32
C SER A 178 -1.03 -11.42 4.30
N PRO A 179 -1.15 -10.34 3.49
CA PRO A 179 -2.12 -10.32 2.39
C PRO A 179 -1.80 -11.32 1.28
N TYR A 180 -0.57 -11.85 1.25
CA TYR A 180 -0.09 -12.75 0.20
C TYR A 180 -0.29 -14.24 0.52
N THR A 181 -0.30 -14.59 1.80
CA THR A 181 -0.36 -16.00 2.26
C THR A 181 -1.48 -16.28 3.24
N GLU A 182 -2.11 -15.23 3.83
CA GLU A 182 -3.07 -15.34 4.93
C GLU A 182 -4.25 -14.37 4.78
N ALA A 183 -4.61 -14.00 3.55
CA ALA A 183 -5.66 -13.03 3.29
C ALA A 183 -7.02 -13.40 3.92
N ASP A 184 -7.31 -14.68 4.05
CA ASP A 184 -8.49 -15.23 4.72
C ASP A 184 -8.54 -14.97 6.23
N LYS A 185 -7.38 -14.71 6.86
CA LYS A 185 -7.27 -14.40 8.30
C LYS A 185 -7.37 -12.91 8.63
N VAL A 186 -7.46 -12.04 7.63
CA VAL A 186 -7.57 -10.57 7.85
C VAL A 186 -8.77 -10.20 8.74
N PRO A 187 -9.98 -10.79 8.58
CA PRO A 187 -11.11 -10.48 9.47
C PRO A 187 -10.85 -10.82 10.93
N GLU A 188 -10.17 -11.95 11.19
CA GLU A 188 -9.83 -12.37 12.55
C GLU A 188 -8.79 -11.44 13.19
N ALA A 189 -7.76 -11.03 12.42
CA ALA A 189 -6.75 -10.08 12.88
C ALA A 189 -7.37 -8.70 13.18
N ALA A 190 -8.27 -8.23 12.33
CA ALA A 190 -9.03 -7.00 12.56
C ALA A 190 -9.90 -7.11 13.83
N LYS A 191 -10.56 -8.25 14.04
CA LYS A 191 -11.32 -8.51 15.27
C LYS A 191 -10.43 -8.45 16.51
N ARG A 192 -9.23 -9.06 16.48
CA ARG A 192 -8.29 -8.98 17.60
C ARG A 192 -7.88 -7.53 17.92
N LEU A 193 -7.65 -6.70 16.91
CA LEU A 193 -7.38 -5.26 17.12
C LEU A 193 -8.57 -4.55 17.77
N LYS A 194 -9.78 -4.82 17.29
CA LYS A 194 -11.02 -4.28 17.88
C LYS A 194 -11.18 -4.72 19.33
N ASP A 195 -10.99 -5.99 19.64
CA ASP A 195 -11.10 -6.54 21.00
C ASP A 195 -10.04 -5.96 21.95
N LYS A 196 -8.88 -5.52 21.42
CA LYS A 196 -7.84 -4.79 22.15
C LYS A 196 -8.13 -3.29 22.30
N GLY A 197 -9.21 -2.78 21.73
CA GLY A 197 -9.64 -1.39 21.87
C GLY A 197 -9.25 -0.48 20.69
N ALA A 198 -8.98 -1.01 19.50
CA ALA A 198 -8.81 -0.17 18.32
C ALA A 198 -10.16 0.44 17.90
N ASP A 199 -10.18 1.76 17.72
CA ASP A 199 -11.34 2.52 17.25
C ASP A 199 -11.40 2.60 15.72
N MET A 200 -10.27 2.54 15.07
CA MET A 200 -10.11 2.53 13.61
C MET A 200 -9.02 1.54 13.22
N ILE A 201 -9.19 0.86 12.11
CA ILE A 201 -8.21 -0.10 11.60
C ILE A 201 -7.73 0.34 10.22
N VAL A 202 -6.40 0.33 10.03
CA VAL A 202 -5.73 0.59 8.76
C VAL A 202 -5.05 -0.68 8.28
N LEU A 203 -5.24 -0.99 7.01
CA LEU A 203 -4.54 -2.08 6.31
C LEU A 203 -3.29 -1.48 5.66
N ASP A 204 -2.13 -1.63 6.34
CA ASP A 204 -0.88 -0.96 5.99
C ASP A 204 -0.01 -1.80 5.06
N CYS A 205 -0.60 -2.20 3.96
CA CYS A 205 0.09 -2.80 2.81
C CYS A 205 -0.77 -2.67 1.56
N ILE A 206 -0.16 -2.32 0.44
CA ILE A 206 -0.85 -2.24 -0.84
C ILE A 206 -1.38 -3.61 -1.32
N GLY A 207 -0.89 -4.70 -0.76
CA GLY A 207 -1.32 -6.05 -1.11
C GLY A 207 -2.69 -6.46 -0.53
N TYR A 208 -3.27 -5.69 0.41
CA TYR A 208 -4.63 -5.94 0.86
C TYR A 208 -5.63 -5.51 -0.21
N SER A 209 -6.43 -6.45 -0.68
CA SER A 209 -7.44 -6.24 -1.71
C SER A 209 -8.73 -5.59 -1.16
N GLU A 210 -9.61 -5.16 -2.07
CA GLU A 210 -10.95 -4.67 -1.72
C GLU A 210 -11.73 -5.69 -0.85
N ALA A 211 -11.58 -7.00 -1.12
CA ALA A 211 -12.22 -8.04 -0.32
C ALA A 211 -11.80 -7.99 1.15
N CYS A 212 -10.52 -7.67 1.45
CA CYS A 212 -10.06 -7.49 2.83
C CYS A 212 -10.77 -6.33 3.53
N LEU A 213 -10.99 -5.21 2.83
CA LEU A 213 -11.70 -4.05 3.35
C LEU A 213 -13.17 -4.34 3.64
N LEU A 214 -13.85 -5.08 2.77
CA LEU A 214 -15.26 -5.45 2.94
C LEU A 214 -15.47 -6.32 4.19
N TYR A 215 -14.52 -7.19 4.51
CA TYR A 215 -14.61 -8.05 5.70
C TYR A 215 -14.27 -7.32 7.01
N THR A 216 -13.54 -6.21 6.95
CA THR A 216 -13.13 -5.43 8.13
C THR A 216 -14.03 -4.24 8.42
N SER A 217 -14.84 -3.82 7.44
CA SER A 217 -15.82 -2.75 7.61
C SER A 217 -17.15 -3.32 8.14
N PRO A 218 -17.79 -2.68 9.13
CA PRO A 218 -19.13 -3.09 9.55
C PRO A 218 -20.10 -2.93 8.38
N SER A 219 -20.77 -4.03 8.02
CA SER A 219 -21.80 -3.98 7.00
C SER A 219 -22.96 -3.08 7.47
N PRO A 220 -23.61 -2.29 6.58
CA PRO A 220 -24.84 -1.60 6.93
C PRO A 220 -25.93 -2.53 7.49
N ARG A 221 -25.85 -3.85 7.24
CA ARG A 221 -26.74 -4.86 7.79
C ARG A 221 -26.46 -5.15 9.27
N ASP A 222 -25.24 -4.91 9.76
CA ASP A 222 -24.89 -5.16 11.16
C ASP A 222 -25.46 -4.09 12.09
N TYR A 223 -25.80 -2.90 11.56
CA TYR A 223 -26.50 -1.84 12.27
C TYR A 223 -28.05 -1.99 12.28
N ALA A 224 -28.60 -2.84 11.42
CA ALA A 224 -30.04 -3.07 11.34
C ALA A 224 -30.54 -4.16 12.32
N ALA A 225 -29.64 -4.82 13.05
CA ALA A 225 -29.91 -5.93 13.97
C ALA A 225 -29.70 -5.58 15.46
N SER A 226 -29.51 -4.30 15.81
CA SER A 226 -29.36 -3.82 17.20
C SER A 226 -30.50 -2.92 17.62
#